data_1073aa3f113326143546168a27267a7c
#
_entry.id   1073aa3f113326143546168a27267a7c
#
_cell.length_a   1.000
_cell.length_b   1.000
_cell.length_c   1.000
_cell.angle_alpha   90.00
_cell.angle_beta   90.00
_cell.angle_gamma   90.00
#
_symmetry.space_group_name_H-M   'P 1'
#
loop_
_entity.id
_entity.type
_entity.pdbx_description
1 polymer ?
#
loop_
_entity_poly.entity_id
_entity_poly.type
_entity_poly.pdbx_seq_one_letter_code
_entity_poly.pdbx_strand_id
1 'polypeptide(L)'
;GDSRQTTFFEMLGNWSLGDYFKDEQIHWFFSFLVDEVGLDPNRLYVTVFSGNDEYGIPRDDEAARIWQELFESRGVEAKIVEIGDPAIGDTRGVKPGERIFMYDDSQNWWSRGGGLADTPVGDPCGPDSEVFYDFGEEHQDHSYGEAHPASDGGRFMEIGNQVFMQYRRKEDGTFELLDRKNVDFGGGLERIAAAAADTPDIFQISLLRPTVEALEGITGSTYEDNTEAMRVIADHLRGAVFLVADGDIPSNKEQGYVLRRLIRRAIRYAHDLGVDANMFERIVPTIVATYADRYPFLKEKEEEIVAVLVKEERAFRRTLDKGLREFAKHADSELTGDEVFVLYDTYGFPKELTIEEAQKRGVPISPDWEAQFEAKMEEQRQRSRGARKAI
;
A
#
# COMPACT_ATOMS: atom_id res chain seq x y z
N GLY A 1 5.46 -10.39 0.14
CA GLY A 1 4.06 -10.59 0.02
C GLY A 1 3.23 -10.28 1.24
N ASP A 2 2.88 -8.99 1.38
CA ASP A 2 1.99 -8.52 2.44
C ASP A 2 0.54 -8.92 2.11
N SER A 3 -0.23 -9.28 3.14
CA SER A 3 -1.67 -9.64 3.01
C SER A 3 -2.60 -8.44 2.90
N ARG A 4 -2.11 -7.21 3.06
CA ARG A 4 -2.93 -5.98 3.22
C ARG A 4 -2.47 -4.80 2.41
N GLN A 5 -1.17 -4.69 2.12
CA GLN A 5 -0.61 -3.59 1.35
C GLN A 5 -0.37 -4.04 -0.08
N THR A 6 -0.82 -3.22 -1.01
CA THR A 6 -0.72 -3.49 -2.44
C THR A 6 -0.12 -2.27 -3.14
N THR A 7 0.43 -2.50 -4.33
CA THR A 7 0.96 -1.41 -5.17
C THR A 7 -0.14 -0.63 -5.89
N PHE A 8 -1.29 -1.26 -6.03
CA PHE A 8 -2.50 -0.68 -6.62
C PHE A 8 -3.71 -1.03 -5.75
N PHE A 9 -4.59 -0.08 -5.50
CA PHE A 9 -5.84 -0.33 -4.79
C PHE A 9 -6.91 0.67 -5.24
N GLU A 10 -8.17 0.30 -5.02
CA GLU A 10 -9.28 1.19 -5.27
C GLU A 10 -9.62 1.94 -3.99
N MET A 11 -9.73 3.26 -4.08
CA MET A 11 -10.08 4.11 -2.95
C MET A 11 -11.50 4.61 -3.11
N LEU A 12 -12.35 4.29 -2.12
CA LEU A 12 -13.61 4.98 -1.91
C LEU A 12 -13.32 6.29 -1.20
N GLY A 13 -14.00 7.34 -1.56
CA GLY A 13 -13.74 8.61 -0.90
C GLY A 13 -14.82 9.65 -1.14
N ASN A 14 -14.78 10.66 -0.30
CA ASN A 14 -15.55 11.88 -0.46
C ASN A 14 -14.78 13.05 0.14
N TRP A 15 -14.99 14.22 -0.44
CA TRP A 15 -14.25 15.42 -0.08
C TRP A 15 -15.22 16.55 0.15
N SER A 16 -14.90 17.40 1.15
CA SER A 16 -15.64 18.63 1.43
C SER A 16 -14.71 19.83 1.44
N LEU A 17 -15.06 20.85 0.71
CA LEU A 17 -14.35 22.13 0.69
C LEU A 17 -15.22 23.20 1.34
N GLY A 18 -15.32 23.15 2.67
CA GLY A 18 -16.09 24.10 3.46
C GLY A 18 -17.59 23.85 3.50
N ASP A 19 -18.04 22.64 3.18
CA ASP A 19 -19.45 22.26 3.23
C ASP A 19 -19.75 21.43 4.50
N TYR A 20 -19.72 20.10 4.42
CA TYR A 20 -19.90 19.26 5.60
C TYR A 20 -18.57 19.05 6.36
N PHE A 21 -18.68 18.56 7.61
CA PHE A 21 -17.49 18.33 8.44
C PHE A 21 -17.65 17.05 9.26
N LYS A 22 -17.15 17.01 10.50
CA LYS A 22 -17.04 15.79 11.31
C LYS A 22 -18.36 15.07 11.52
N ASP A 23 -19.41 15.78 11.84
CA ASP A 23 -20.71 15.17 12.18
C ASP A 23 -21.25 14.35 11.00
N GLU A 24 -21.41 14.98 9.86
CA GLU A 24 -21.94 14.34 8.65
C GLU A 24 -21.00 13.22 8.17
N GLN A 25 -19.70 13.49 8.10
CA GLN A 25 -18.73 12.53 7.59
C GLN A 25 -18.72 11.25 8.43
N ILE A 26 -18.64 11.38 9.74
CA ILE A 26 -18.57 10.23 10.66
C ILE A 26 -19.88 9.42 10.61
N HIS A 27 -21.03 10.10 10.60
CA HIS A 27 -22.32 9.43 10.47
C HIS A 27 -22.44 8.65 9.17
N TRP A 28 -22.06 9.24 8.04
CA TRP A 28 -22.14 8.60 6.73
C TRP A 28 -21.26 7.37 6.65
N PHE A 29 -20.01 7.47 7.12
CA PHE A 29 -19.11 6.33 7.05
C PHE A 29 -19.54 5.19 7.97
N PHE A 30 -19.97 5.53 9.19
CA PHE A 30 -20.50 4.53 10.12
C PHE A 30 -21.72 3.83 9.54
N SER A 31 -22.70 4.57 9.01
CA SER A 31 -23.90 4.00 8.40
C SER A 31 -23.56 3.16 7.16
N PHE A 32 -22.61 3.59 6.35
CA PHE A 32 -22.14 2.81 5.21
C PHE A 32 -21.58 1.46 5.66
N LEU A 33 -20.70 1.46 6.64
CA LEU A 33 -20.08 0.22 7.12
C LEU A 33 -21.08 -0.73 7.79
N VAL A 34 -21.95 -0.21 8.64
CA VAL A 34 -22.86 -1.04 9.45
C VAL A 34 -24.13 -1.39 8.68
N ASP A 35 -24.76 -0.42 8.02
CA ASP A 35 -26.08 -0.62 7.40
C ASP A 35 -26.00 -1.10 5.95
N GLU A 36 -25.04 -0.65 5.18
CA GLU A 36 -24.89 -1.02 3.76
C GLU A 36 -23.94 -2.21 3.58
N VAL A 37 -22.77 -2.17 4.15
CA VAL A 37 -21.78 -3.26 4.07
C VAL A 37 -22.16 -4.42 5.00
N GLY A 38 -22.81 -4.12 6.13
CA GLY A 38 -23.29 -5.12 7.08
C GLY A 38 -22.23 -5.54 8.11
N LEU A 39 -21.25 -4.71 8.39
CA LEU A 39 -20.24 -5.01 9.40
C LEU A 39 -20.85 -4.96 10.81
N ASP A 40 -20.42 -5.88 11.67
CA ASP A 40 -20.80 -5.87 13.08
C ASP A 40 -20.11 -4.70 13.79
N PRO A 41 -20.84 -3.73 14.37
CA PRO A 41 -20.22 -2.60 15.05
C PRO A 41 -19.36 -3.03 16.25
N ASN A 42 -19.59 -4.21 16.83
CA ASN A 42 -18.73 -4.74 17.89
C ASN A 42 -17.32 -5.08 17.41
N ARG A 43 -17.13 -5.19 16.09
CA ARG A 43 -15.81 -5.46 15.49
C ARG A 43 -15.17 -4.20 14.90
N LEU A 44 -15.78 -3.04 15.08
CA LEU A 44 -15.22 -1.77 14.66
C LEU A 44 -14.60 -1.03 15.86
N TYR A 45 -13.42 -0.50 15.63
CA TYR A 45 -12.68 0.34 16.57
C TYR A 45 -12.27 1.61 15.86
N VAL A 46 -12.24 2.72 16.58
CA VAL A 46 -11.91 4.00 15.97
C VAL A 46 -10.81 4.71 16.72
N THR A 47 -10.10 5.57 16.03
CA THR A 47 -9.05 6.40 16.59
C THR A 47 -9.40 7.88 16.42
N VAL A 48 -8.94 8.71 17.34
CA VAL A 48 -9.04 10.16 17.25
C VAL A 48 -7.77 10.79 17.80
N PHE A 49 -7.53 12.05 17.47
CA PHE A 49 -6.33 12.76 17.90
C PHE A 49 -6.38 13.14 19.37
N SER A 50 -5.32 12.82 20.12
CA SER A 50 -5.19 13.13 21.54
C SER A 50 -4.85 14.60 21.84
N GLY A 51 -4.63 15.42 20.81
CA GLY A 51 -4.18 16.80 20.96
C GLY A 51 -2.68 16.93 21.23
N ASN A 52 -2.22 18.17 21.34
CA ASN A 52 -0.83 18.47 21.69
C ASN A 52 -0.78 19.85 22.35
N ASP A 53 -0.46 19.88 23.64
CA ASP A 53 -0.44 21.11 24.43
C ASP A 53 0.68 22.07 23.99
N GLU A 54 1.82 21.53 23.58
CA GLU A 54 2.97 22.33 23.11
C GLU A 54 2.60 23.19 21.91
N TYR A 55 1.83 22.62 20.97
CA TYR A 55 1.35 23.34 19.79
C TYR A 55 -0.01 24.01 19.98
N GLY A 56 -0.61 23.88 21.16
CA GLY A 56 -1.92 24.47 21.47
C GLY A 56 -3.08 23.84 20.72
N ILE A 57 -2.96 22.60 20.31
CA ILE A 57 -4.03 21.88 19.58
C ILE A 57 -4.75 20.97 20.58
N PRO A 58 -6.08 21.18 20.79
CA PRO A 58 -6.85 20.38 21.74
C PRO A 58 -7.11 18.95 21.23
N ARG A 59 -7.45 18.05 22.16
CA ARG A 59 -7.98 16.74 21.82
C ARG A 59 -9.21 16.90 20.94
N ASP A 60 -9.37 15.95 20.01
CA ASP A 60 -10.57 15.93 19.17
C ASP A 60 -11.76 15.27 19.90
N ASP A 61 -12.23 15.97 20.93
CA ASP A 61 -13.38 15.52 21.73
C ASP A 61 -14.67 15.48 20.90
N GLU A 62 -14.80 16.34 19.92
CA GLU A 62 -15.96 16.36 19.03
C GLU A 62 -16.09 15.04 18.24
N ALA A 63 -15.03 14.62 17.59
CA ALA A 63 -15.03 13.34 16.85
C ALA A 63 -15.26 12.15 17.81
N ALA A 64 -14.60 12.14 18.95
CA ALA A 64 -14.77 11.09 19.95
C ALA A 64 -16.22 10.95 20.41
N ARG A 65 -16.89 12.07 20.68
CA ARG A 65 -18.29 12.09 21.12
C ARG A 65 -19.23 11.59 20.04
N ILE A 66 -19.02 12.01 18.79
CA ILE A 66 -19.84 11.56 17.67
C ILE A 66 -19.75 10.04 17.52
N TRP A 67 -18.54 9.48 17.55
CA TRP A 67 -18.33 8.04 17.51
C TRP A 67 -18.99 7.33 18.68
N GLN A 68 -18.85 7.84 19.89
CA GLN A 68 -19.42 7.24 21.09
C GLN A 68 -20.95 7.15 21.01
N GLU A 69 -21.59 8.23 20.60
CA GLU A 69 -23.06 8.27 20.41
C GLU A 69 -23.52 7.27 19.33
N LEU A 70 -22.78 7.14 18.24
CA LEU A 70 -23.10 6.21 17.19
C LEU A 70 -23.01 4.74 17.65
N PHE A 71 -21.93 4.38 18.33
CA PHE A 71 -21.78 3.02 18.86
C PHE A 71 -22.86 2.72 19.92
N GLU A 72 -23.11 3.64 20.83
CA GLU A 72 -24.14 3.48 21.86
C GLU A 72 -25.54 3.36 21.25
N SER A 73 -25.82 4.05 20.15
CA SER A 73 -27.09 3.92 19.42
C SER A 73 -27.34 2.53 18.89
N ARG A 74 -26.27 1.73 18.75
CA ARG A 74 -26.35 0.33 18.30
C ARG A 74 -26.16 -0.66 19.45
N GLY A 75 -26.22 -0.19 20.70
CA GLY A 75 -26.07 -1.02 21.90
C GLY A 75 -24.64 -1.49 22.14
N VAL A 76 -23.65 -0.80 21.58
CA VAL A 76 -22.23 -1.14 21.72
C VAL A 76 -21.59 -0.18 22.72
N GLU A 77 -21.02 -0.73 23.80
CA GLU A 77 -20.26 0.06 24.75
C GLU A 77 -19.03 0.69 24.08
N ALA A 78 -18.80 1.96 24.31
CA ALA A 78 -17.74 2.71 23.62
C ALA A 78 -17.00 3.65 24.57
N LYS A 79 -16.13 3.08 25.41
CA LYS A 79 -15.26 3.88 26.28
C LYS A 79 -14.19 4.58 25.45
N ILE A 80 -13.95 5.83 25.80
CA ILE A 80 -12.89 6.64 25.20
C ILE A 80 -11.63 6.47 26.05
N VAL A 81 -10.50 6.17 25.40
CA VAL A 81 -9.22 5.90 26.06
C VAL A 81 -8.15 6.80 25.49
N GLU A 82 -7.46 7.51 26.34
CA GLU A 82 -6.32 8.33 25.95
C GLU A 82 -5.04 7.50 26.04
N ILE A 83 -4.42 7.24 24.89
CA ILE A 83 -3.19 6.45 24.80
C ILE A 83 -1.97 7.35 24.58
N GLY A 84 -2.06 8.30 23.63
CA GLY A 84 -0.94 9.12 23.18
C GLY A 84 -0.02 8.34 22.24
N ASP A 85 1.19 8.04 22.67
CA ASP A 85 2.15 7.27 21.87
C ASP A 85 1.63 5.84 21.64
N PRO A 86 1.52 5.38 20.38
CA PRO A 86 1.11 4.01 20.07
C PRO A 86 1.91 2.92 20.79
N ALA A 87 3.17 3.17 21.12
CA ALA A 87 4.01 2.23 21.88
C ALA A 87 3.42 1.90 23.26
N ILE A 88 2.69 2.83 23.86
CA ILE A 88 1.98 2.59 25.13
C ILE A 88 0.88 1.54 24.91
N GLY A 89 0.18 1.61 23.78
CA GLY A 89 -0.82 0.62 23.40
C GLY A 89 -0.25 -0.78 23.31
N ASP A 90 0.96 -0.92 22.79
CA ASP A 90 1.65 -2.22 22.63
C ASP A 90 1.89 -2.93 23.97
N THR A 91 1.93 -2.20 25.08
CA THR A 91 2.11 -2.77 26.42
C THR A 91 0.80 -3.01 27.15
N ARG A 92 -0.24 -2.22 26.86
CA ARG A 92 -1.51 -2.30 27.60
C ARG A 92 -2.63 -3.04 26.88
N GLY A 93 -2.62 -3.05 25.56
CA GLY A 93 -3.68 -3.64 24.74
C GLY A 93 -5.02 -2.92 24.85
N VAL A 94 -6.08 -3.66 24.60
CA VAL A 94 -7.49 -3.23 24.68
C VAL A 94 -8.14 -3.85 25.91
N LYS A 95 -8.80 -3.04 26.74
CA LYS A 95 -9.57 -3.49 27.90
C LYS A 95 -11.06 -3.56 27.58
N PRO A 96 -11.85 -4.32 28.35
CA PRO A 96 -13.29 -4.44 28.12
C PRO A 96 -14.01 -3.09 28.03
N GLY A 97 -14.84 -2.94 27.00
CA GLY A 97 -15.65 -1.75 26.75
C GLY A 97 -14.93 -0.61 26.05
N GLU A 98 -13.62 -0.68 25.90
CA GLU A 98 -12.83 0.33 25.19
C GLU A 98 -13.01 0.20 23.68
N ARG A 99 -13.23 1.33 22.97
CA ARG A 99 -13.52 1.32 21.55
C ARG A 99 -12.99 2.52 20.80
N ILE A 100 -12.82 3.65 21.48
CA ILE A 100 -12.36 4.90 20.89
C ILE A 100 -11.02 5.24 21.50
N PHE A 101 -9.97 5.23 20.69
CA PHE A 101 -8.58 5.34 21.13
C PHE A 101 -7.99 6.66 20.67
N MET A 102 -7.50 7.46 21.61
CA MET A 102 -6.86 8.73 21.31
C MET A 102 -5.35 8.56 21.23
N TYR A 103 -4.80 8.74 20.03
CA TYR A 103 -3.36 8.67 19.78
C TYR A 103 -2.77 10.04 19.44
N ASP A 104 -1.47 10.15 19.56
CA ASP A 104 -0.72 11.37 19.28
C ASP A 104 -0.59 11.65 17.74
N ASP A 105 0.20 12.65 17.40
CA ASP A 105 0.38 13.09 16.02
C ASP A 105 1.11 12.08 15.14
N SER A 106 1.78 11.09 15.70
CA SER A 106 2.36 10.00 14.91
C SER A 106 1.30 9.11 14.28
N GLN A 107 0.09 9.08 14.84
CA GLN A 107 -1.02 8.24 14.38
C GLN A 107 -2.21 9.04 13.86
N ASN A 108 -2.62 10.10 14.52
CA ASN A 108 -3.89 10.78 14.25
C ASN A 108 -3.76 12.27 13.88
N TRP A 109 -2.66 12.61 13.26
CA TRP A 109 -2.45 13.92 12.63
C TRP A 109 -2.07 13.73 11.17
N TRP A 110 -2.66 14.54 10.30
CA TRP A 110 -2.29 14.53 8.89
C TRP A 110 -1.74 15.88 8.45
N SER A 111 -0.57 15.82 7.80
CA SER A 111 -0.02 16.89 6.99
C SER A 111 0.77 16.28 5.82
N ARG A 112 1.05 17.09 4.81
CA ARG A 112 1.87 16.64 3.68
C ARG A 112 3.29 16.24 4.11
N GLY A 113 3.78 16.78 5.21
CA GLY A 113 5.11 16.49 5.75
C GLY A 113 5.15 15.42 6.84
N GLY A 114 4.00 14.95 7.33
CA GLY A 114 3.92 13.96 8.40
C GLY A 114 3.35 14.53 9.70
N GLY A 115 4.04 14.33 10.82
CA GLY A 115 3.58 14.78 12.15
C GLY A 115 3.60 16.30 12.32
N LEU A 116 3.23 16.75 13.53
CA LEU A 116 3.13 18.18 13.85
C LEU A 116 4.43 18.95 13.57
N ALA A 117 5.57 18.41 14.01
CA ALA A 117 6.87 19.04 13.82
C ALA A 117 7.26 19.18 12.36
N ASP A 118 6.79 18.29 11.50
CA ASP A 118 7.13 18.24 10.08
C ASP A 118 6.05 18.84 9.17
N THR A 119 5.03 19.43 9.76
CA THR A 119 3.94 20.08 9.02
C THR A 119 4.48 21.29 8.23
N PRO A 120 4.30 21.35 6.91
CA PRO A 120 4.73 22.49 6.12
C PRO A 120 3.96 23.77 6.47
N VAL A 121 4.68 24.89 6.49
CA VAL A 121 4.07 26.22 6.69
C VAL A 121 3.11 26.53 5.55
N GLY A 122 1.93 27.00 5.89
CA GLY A 122 0.90 27.43 4.92
C GLY A 122 -0.01 26.35 4.38
N ASP A 123 0.33 25.07 4.55
CA ASP A 123 -0.49 23.97 4.05
C ASP A 123 -1.69 23.68 4.99
N PRO A 124 -2.83 23.27 4.42
CA PRO A 124 -3.91 22.70 5.21
C PRO A 124 -3.46 21.42 5.90
N CYS A 125 -3.87 21.25 7.14
CA CYS A 125 -3.54 20.09 7.96
C CYS A 125 -4.61 19.92 9.06
N GLY A 126 -4.57 18.81 9.75
CA GLY A 126 -5.49 18.61 10.86
C GLY A 126 -5.48 17.21 11.44
N PRO A 127 -6.30 17.02 12.48
CA PRO A 127 -6.49 15.71 13.08
C PRO A 127 -7.19 14.78 12.10
N ASP A 128 -6.91 13.48 12.23
CA ASP A 128 -7.66 12.47 11.51
C ASP A 128 -8.34 11.50 12.48
N SER A 129 -9.26 10.72 11.93
CA SER A 129 -9.96 9.66 12.64
C SER A 129 -10.02 8.44 11.72
N GLU A 130 -9.46 7.34 12.19
CA GLU A 130 -9.39 6.10 11.46
C GLU A 130 -10.42 5.11 11.98
N VAL A 131 -10.88 4.22 11.09
CA VAL A 131 -11.71 3.07 11.44
C VAL A 131 -10.93 1.80 11.19
N PHE A 132 -10.90 0.93 12.19
CA PHE A 132 -10.23 -0.37 12.16
C PHE A 132 -11.25 -1.49 12.30
N TYR A 133 -11.00 -2.59 11.60
CA TYR A 133 -11.76 -3.83 11.75
C TYR A 133 -10.95 -4.82 12.59
N ASP A 134 -11.63 -5.46 13.54
CA ASP A 134 -11.06 -6.45 14.45
C ASP A 134 -11.32 -7.87 13.91
N PHE A 135 -10.28 -8.55 13.47
CA PHE A 135 -10.37 -9.92 12.99
C PHE A 135 -10.41 -10.98 14.11
N GLY A 136 -10.15 -10.57 15.36
CA GLY A 136 -10.13 -11.45 16.52
C GLY A 136 -8.74 -11.68 17.09
N GLU A 137 -8.69 -12.08 18.35
CA GLU A 137 -7.43 -12.31 19.08
C GLU A 137 -6.53 -13.36 18.44
N GLU A 138 -7.11 -14.37 17.81
CA GLU A 138 -6.40 -15.44 17.13
C GLU A 138 -5.51 -14.95 15.98
N HIS A 139 -5.75 -13.75 15.48
CA HIS A 139 -5.00 -13.14 14.38
C HIS A 139 -3.87 -12.22 14.84
N GLN A 140 -3.66 -12.06 16.15
CA GLN A 140 -2.57 -11.23 16.67
C GLN A 140 -1.26 -12.04 16.78
N ASP A 141 -0.22 -11.52 16.15
CA ASP A 141 1.15 -11.95 16.40
C ASP A 141 1.71 -11.17 17.60
N HIS A 142 1.79 -11.81 18.74
CA HIS A 142 2.21 -11.19 20.00
C HIS A 142 3.68 -10.76 20.03
N SER A 143 4.48 -11.13 19.03
CA SER A 143 5.85 -10.61 18.90
C SER A 143 5.88 -9.11 18.63
N TYR A 144 4.77 -8.55 18.14
CA TYR A 144 4.59 -7.10 17.94
C TYR A 144 4.00 -6.39 19.17
N GLY A 145 3.73 -7.11 20.25
CA GLY A 145 3.10 -6.59 21.44
C GLY A 145 1.62 -6.92 21.54
N GLU A 146 0.94 -6.33 22.54
CA GLU A 146 -0.49 -6.49 22.73
C GLU A 146 -1.29 -5.80 21.60
N ALA A 147 -2.42 -6.37 21.24
CA ALA A 147 -3.26 -5.83 20.17
C ALA A 147 -4.02 -4.58 20.65
N HIS A 148 -3.97 -3.53 19.84
CA HIS A 148 -4.81 -2.33 19.95
C HIS A 148 -4.99 -1.75 18.54
N PRO A 149 -5.94 -0.82 18.29
CA PRO A 149 -6.22 -0.39 16.91
C PRO A 149 -4.99 0.01 16.08
N ALA A 150 -4.05 0.76 16.66
CA ALA A 150 -2.84 1.20 15.97
C ALA A 150 -1.68 0.21 16.07
N SER A 151 -1.92 -1.02 16.55
CA SER A 151 -0.85 -2.04 16.66
C SER A 151 -0.57 -2.71 15.31
N ASP A 152 0.66 -3.17 15.17
CA ASP A 152 1.00 -4.19 14.18
C ASP A 152 0.63 -5.57 14.72
N GLY A 153 0.80 -6.62 13.94
CA GLY A 153 0.58 -7.99 14.41
C GLY A 153 -0.63 -8.69 13.84
N GLY A 154 -1.54 -7.97 13.20
CA GLY A 154 -2.53 -8.58 12.31
C GLY A 154 -3.98 -8.60 12.79
N ARG A 155 -4.25 -8.40 14.07
CA ARG A 155 -5.62 -8.42 14.59
C ARG A 155 -6.49 -7.28 14.03
N PHE A 156 -5.96 -6.06 14.04
CA PHE A 156 -6.66 -4.86 13.57
C PHE A 156 -6.16 -4.44 12.19
N MET A 157 -7.09 -4.01 11.34
CA MET A 157 -6.76 -3.48 10.02
C MET A 157 -7.54 -2.19 9.77
N GLU A 158 -6.82 -1.12 9.44
CA GLU A 158 -7.44 0.13 9.03
C GLU A 158 -8.24 -0.06 7.75
N ILE A 159 -9.49 0.35 7.75
CA ILE A 159 -10.40 0.26 6.60
C ILE A 159 -10.86 1.63 6.08
N GLY A 160 -10.55 2.70 6.79
CA GLY A 160 -10.84 4.05 6.33
C GLY A 160 -10.23 5.09 7.22
N ASN A 161 -9.90 6.24 6.64
CA ASN A 161 -9.35 7.38 7.35
C ASN A 161 -10.03 8.67 6.92
N GLN A 162 -10.44 9.46 7.90
CA GLN A 162 -11.12 10.74 7.70
C GLN A 162 -10.21 11.84 8.21
N VAL A 163 -9.68 12.65 7.30
CA VAL A 163 -8.84 13.80 7.65
C VAL A 163 -9.70 15.04 7.76
N PHE A 164 -9.62 15.70 8.91
CA PHE A 164 -10.35 16.94 9.20
C PHE A 164 -9.38 18.11 9.09
N MET A 165 -9.23 18.64 7.88
CA MET A 165 -8.32 19.76 7.61
C MET A 165 -8.91 21.05 8.11
N GLN A 166 -8.57 21.42 9.34
CA GLN A 166 -9.09 22.61 10.01
C GLN A 166 -8.02 23.60 10.44
N TYR A 167 -6.73 23.27 10.23
CA TYR A 167 -5.59 24.09 10.64
C TYR A 167 -4.65 24.43 9.50
N ARG A 168 -3.85 25.46 9.74
CA ARG A 168 -2.70 25.84 8.92
C ARG A 168 -1.55 26.22 9.84
N ARG A 169 -0.33 25.78 9.52
CA ARG A 169 0.84 26.18 10.30
C ARG A 169 1.30 27.57 9.85
N LYS A 170 1.54 28.45 10.82
CA LYS A 170 2.08 29.79 10.58
C LYS A 170 3.60 29.76 10.50
N GLU A 171 4.19 30.88 9.98
CA GLU A 171 5.64 31.00 9.86
C GLU A 171 6.38 30.90 11.17
N ASP A 172 5.77 31.32 12.29
CA ASP A 172 6.33 31.21 13.63
C ASP A 172 6.26 29.78 14.21
N GLY A 173 5.75 28.83 13.45
CA GLY A 173 5.62 27.42 13.84
C GLY A 173 4.37 27.07 14.62
N THR A 174 3.54 28.04 14.98
CA THR A 174 2.24 27.82 15.62
C THR A 174 1.16 27.51 14.58
N PHE A 175 -0.01 27.06 15.04
CA PHE A 175 -1.14 26.70 14.20
C PHE A 175 -2.30 27.66 14.38
N GLU A 176 -3.01 27.93 13.29
CA GLU A 176 -4.25 28.69 13.31
C GLU A 176 -5.35 27.92 12.60
N LEU A 177 -6.61 28.21 12.93
CA LEU A 177 -7.76 27.61 12.27
C LEU A 177 -7.89 28.16 10.83
N LEU A 178 -8.25 27.28 9.91
CA LEU A 178 -8.64 27.69 8.57
C LEU A 178 -10.01 28.38 8.60
N ASP A 179 -10.24 29.33 7.68
CA ASP A 179 -11.55 29.97 7.50
C ASP A 179 -12.61 28.97 7.10
N ARG A 180 -12.24 28.01 6.25
CA ARG A 180 -13.09 26.89 5.83
C ARG A 180 -12.47 25.58 6.28
N LYS A 181 -13.29 24.75 6.91
CA LYS A 181 -12.90 23.40 7.35
C LYS A 181 -13.21 22.42 6.24
N ASN A 182 -12.28 21.55 5.95
CA ASN A 182 -12.35 20.61 4.84
C ASN A 182 -12.30 19.17 5.34
N VAL A 183 -12.87 18.25 4.56
CA VAL A 183 -12.79 16.81 4.81
C VAL A 183 -12.11 16.15 3.64
N ASP A 184 -11.18 15.27 3.93
CA ASP A 184 -10.59 14.33 2.98
C ASP A 184 -10.75 12.92 3.54
N PHE A 185 -11.69 12.18 2.97
CA PHE A 185 -11.96 10.81 3.40
C PHE A 185 -11.50 9.82 2.34
N GLY A 186 -10.79 8.77 2.77
CA GLY A 186 -10.42 7.62 1.96
C GLY A 186 -10.66 6.30 2.68
N GLY A 187 -11.29 5.36 1.98
CA GLY A 187 -11.46 3.99 2.44
C GLY A 187 -10.98 3.00 1.38
N GLY A 188 -10.18 2.01 1.78
CA GLY A 188 -9.70 0.98 0.86
C GLY A 188 -10.81 0.00 0.51
N LEU A 189 -11.23 -0.05 -0.75
CA LEU A 189 -12.28 -0.96 -1.18
C LEU A 189 -11.94 -2.42 -0.87
N GLU A 190 -10.71 -2.84 -1.16
CA GLU A 190 -10.26 -4.21 -0.90
C GLU A 190 -10.27 -4.54 0.60
N ARG A 191 -9.89 -3.59 1.44
CA ARG A 191 -9.89 -3.78 2.90
C ARG A 191 -11.30 -3.86 3.47
N ILE A 192 -12.21 -3.02 2.98
CA ILE A 192 -13.62 -3.08 3.37
C ILE A 192 -14.24 -4.40 2.91
N ALA A 193 -13.93 -4.86 1.71
CA ALA A 193 -14.36 -6.16 1.20
C ALA A 193 -13.81 -7.32 2.04
N ALA A 194 -12.56 -7.24 2.45
CA ALA A 194 -11.93 -8.24 3.33
C ALA A 194 -12.61 -8.27 4.71
N ALA A 195 -12.93 -7.12 5.27
CA ALA A 195 -13.70 -7.04 6.51
C ALA A 195 -15.10 -7.66 6.35
N ALA A 196 -15.79 -7.37 5.25
CA ALA A 196 -17.11 -7.94 4.95
C ALA A 196 -17.06 -9.47 4.82
N ALA A 197 -15.99 -10.01 4.25
CA ALA A 197 -15.75 -11.45 4.13
C ALA A 197 -15.11 -12.06 5.39
N ASP A 198 -14.78 -11.25 6.37
CA ASP A 198 -14.09 -11.62 7.60
C ASP A 198 -12.79 -12.41 7.33
N THR A 199 -11.99 -11.93 6.40
CA THR A 199 -10.68 -12.49 6.09
C THR A 199 -9.58 -11.43 6.24
N PRO A 200 -8.49 -11.71 6.98
CA PRO A 200 -7.37 -10.78 7.08
C PRO A 200 -6.49 -10.73 5.82
N ASP A 201 -6.74 -11.59 4.86
CA ASP A 201 -6.00 -11.67 3.60
C ASP A 201 -6.83 -11.11 2.45
N ILE A 202 -6.47 -9.94 1.92
CA ILE A 202 -7.20 -9.30 0.82
C ILE A 202 -7.15 -10.12 -0.48
N PHE A 203 -6.20 -11.05 -0.61
CA PHE A 203 -6.11 -11.90 -1.81
C PHE A 203 -7.20 -12.98 -1.84
N GLN A 204 -7.99 -13.11 -0.79
CA GLN A 204 -9.15 -14.00 -0.73
C GLN A 204 -10.46 -13.35 -1.20
N ILE A 205 -10.49 -12.02 -1.40
CA ILE A 205 -11.69 -11.33 -1.86
C ILE A 205 -11.96 -11.61 -3.35
N SER A 206 -13.19 -11.36 -3.78
CA SER A 206 -13.64 -11.64 -5.15
C SER A 206 -12.89 -10.87 -6.24
N LEU A 207 -12.22 -9.78 -5.89
CA LEU A 207 -11.42 -9.00 -6.84
C LEU A 207 -10.03 -9.60 -7.11
N LEU A 208 -9.50 -10.42 -6.20
CA LEU A 208 -8.14 -10.95 -6.30
C LEU A 208 -8.10 -12.48 -6.36
N ARG A 209 -9.05 -13.16 -5.72
CA ARG A 209 -9.10 -14.64 -5.69
C ARG A 209 -9.11 -15.27 -7.09
N PRO A 210 -9.86 -14.77 -8.10
CA PRO A 210 -9.83 -15.35 -9.43
C PRO A 210 -8.43 -15.36 -10.06
N THR A 211 -7.62 -14.32 -9.85
CA THR A 211 -6.25 -14.27 -10.34
C THR A 211 -5.37 -15.29 -9.61
N VAL A 212 -5.53 -15.42 -8.29
CA VAL A 212 -4.82 -16.45 -7.52
C VAL A 212 -5.16 -17.85 -8.01
N GLU A 213 -6.44 -18.13 -8.24
CA GLU A 213 -6.89 -19.43 -8.77
C GLU A 213 -6.34 -19.71 -10.17
N ALA A 214 -6.26 -18.70 -11.02
CA ALA A 214 -5.63 -18.82 -12.33
C ALA A 214 -4.15 -19.16 -12.21
N LEU A 215 -3.44 -18.56 -11.25
CA LEU A 215 -2.03 -18.90 -10.95
C LEU A 215 -1.90 -20.32 -10.45
N GLU A 216 -2.77 -20.79 -9.57
CA GLU A 216 -2.78 -22.18 -9.12
C GLU A 216 -2.97 -23.14 -10.31
N GLY A 217 -3.86 -22.82 -11.23
CA GLY A 217 -4.10 -23.63 -12.43
C GLY A 217 -2.90 -23.69 -13.38
N ILE A 218 -2.15 -22.60 -13.52
CA ILE A 218 -0.98 -22.53 -14.38
C ILE A 218 0.22 -23.24 -13.77
N THR A 219 0.42 -23.05 -12.47
CA THR A 219 1.62 -23.56 -11.77
C THR A 219 1.48 -24.99 -11.27
N GLY A 220 0.24 -25.46 -11.08
CA GLY A 220 -0.01 -26.71 -10.39
C GLY A 220 0.29 -26.67 -8.87
N SER A 221 0.53 -25.47 -8.35
CA SER A 221 0.86 -25.22 -6.95
C SER A 221 -0.30 -24.57 -6.22
N THR A 222 -0.32 -24.66 -4.88
CA THR A 222 -1.34 -24.04 -4.05
C THR A 222 -0.90 -22.66 -3.57
N TYR A 223 -1.87 -21.78 -3.35
CA TYR A 223 -1.64 -20.48 -2.76
C TYR A 223 -1.04 -20.58 -1.35
N GLU A 224 -1.56 -21.49 -0.53
CA GLU A 224 -1.11 -21.69 0.84
C GLU A 224 0.38 -22.03 0.91
N ASP A 225 0.88 -22.80 -0.03
CA ASP A 225 2.31 -23.19 -0.07
C ASP A 225 3.20 -22.16 -0.77
N ASN A 226 2.61 -21.21 -1.49
CA ASN A 226 3.32 -20.23 -2.33
C ASN A 226 2.76 -18.82 -2.16
N THR A 227 2.39 -18.46 -0.95
CA THR A 227 1.66 -17.25 -0.62
C THR A 227 2.39 -15.98 -1.08
N GLU A 228 3.66 -15.84 -0.76
CA GLU A 228 4.43 -14.65 -1.11
C GLU A 228 4.49 -14.45 -2.63
N ALA A 229 4.89 -15.48 -3.36
CA ALA A 229 5.04 -15.38 -4.81
C ALA A 229 3.71 -15.07 -5.50
N MET A 230 2.64 -15.74 -5.12
CA MET A 230 1.33 -15.53 -5.73
C MET A 230 0.74 -14.16 -5.41
N ARG A 231 0.97 -13.64 -4.20
CA ARG A 231 0.58 -12.26 -3.85
C ARG A 231 1.30 -11.22 -4.68
N VAL A 232 2.62 -11.35 -4.83
CA VAL A 232 3.41 -10.43 -5.65
C VAL A 232 2.92 -10.44 -7.09
N ILE A 233 2.74 -11.62 -7.69
CA ILE A 233 2.31 -11.74 -9.08
C ILE A 233 0.91 -11.14 -9.27
N ALA A 234 -0.05 -11.51 -8.43
CA ALA A 234 -1.43 -11.03 -8.54
C ALA A 234 -1.52 -9.51 -8.37
N ASP A 235 -0.84 -8.96 -7.36
CA ASP A 235 -0.80 -7.53 -7.11
C ASP A 235 -0.17 -6.76 -8.28
N HIS A 236 1.01 -7.17 -8.69
CA HIS A 236 1.78 -6.46 -9.69
C HIS A 236 1.14 -6.52 -11.07
N LEU A 237 0.54 -7.64 -11.45
CA LEU A 237 -0.16 -7.75 -12.72
C LEU A 237 -1.44 -6.93 -12.75
N ARG A 238 -2.18 -6.86 -11.65
CA ARG A 238 -3.34 -5.97 -11.56
C ARG A 238 -2.93 -4.52 -11.78
N GLY A 239 -1.91 -4.04 -11.08
CA GLY A 239 -1.39 -2.68 -11.25
C GLY A 239 -0.88 -2.43 -12.67
N ALA A 240 -0.16 -3.40 -13.25
CA ALA A 240 0.36 -3.30 -14.60
C ALA A 240 -0.76 -3.19 -15.66
N VAL A 241 -1.84 -3.96 -15.52
CA VAL A 241 -2.99 -3.89 -16.42
C VAL A 241 -3.59 -2.48 -16.45
N PHE A 242 -3.80 -1.87 -15.28
CA PHE A 242 -4.36 -0.52 -15.22
C PHE A 242 -3.39 0.54 -15.75
N LEU A 243 -2.10 0.42 -15.47
CA LEU A 243 -1.09 1.35 -16.01
C LEU A 243 -1.04 1.32 -17.53
N VAL A 244 -1.04 0.12 -18.13
CA VAL A 244 -1.05 -0.01 -19.60
C VAL A 244 -2.35 0.52 -20.18
N ALA A 245 -3.48 0.24 -19.54
CA ALA A 245 -4.78 0.77 -19.96
C ALA A 245 -4.82 2.30 -19.96
N ASP A 246 -4.10 2.93 -19.03
CA ASP A 246 -3.97 4.39 -18.96
C ASP A 246 -2.97 4.96 -19.97
N GLY A 247 -2.30 4.11 -20.76
CA GLY A 247 -1.40 4.53 -21.83
C GLY A 247 0.09 4.43 -21.51
N ASP A 248 0.47 3.91 -20.34
CA ASP A 248 1.87 3.75 -19.97
C ASP A 248 2.50 2.58 -20.73
N ILE A 249 3.78 2.74 -21.06
CA ILE A 249 4.60 1.73 -21.74
C ILE A 249 5.84 1.47 -20.89
N PRO A 250 6.28 0.19 -20.73
CA PRO A 250 7.51 -0.10 -19.99
C PRO A 250 8.72 0.64 -20.57
N SER A 251 9.45 1.31 -19.69
CA SER A 251 10.66 2.06 -20.06
C SER A 251 11.59 2.22 -18.86
N ASN A 252 12.72 2.89 -19.06
CA ASN A 252 13.67 3.17 -17.99
C ASN A 252 13.45 4.53 -17.32
N LYS A 253 12.31 5.18 -17.57
CA LYS A 253 12.02 6.53 -17.07
C LYS A 253 10.61 6.63 -16.50
N GLU A 254 10.49 7.35 -15.38
CA GLU A 254 9.22 7.78 -14.78
C GLU A 254 8.21 6.63 -14.59
N GLN A 255 6.98 6.81 -15.04
CA GLN A 255 5.91 5.82 -14.92
C GLN A 255 6.23 4.52 -15.66
N GLY A 256 6.89 4.63 -16.83
CA GLY A 256 7.33 3.46 -17.60
C GLY A 256 8.31 2.59 -16.83
N TYR A 257 9.17 3.19 -16.02
CA TYR A 257 10.08 2.46 -15.15
C TYR A 257 9.34 1.76 -14.01
N VAL A 258 8.38 2.42 -13.38
CA VAL A 258 7.52 1.80 -12.36
C VAL A 258 6.82 0.57 -12.94
N LEU A 259 6.21 0.72 -14.10
CA LEU A 259 5.55 -0.38 -14.80
C LEU A 259 6.51 -1.53 -15.11
N ARG A 260 7.69 -1.23 -15.66
CA ARG A 260 8.74 -2.23 -15.94
C ARG A 260 9.15 -3.00 -14.69
N ARG A 261 9.34 -2.30 -13.59
CA ARG A 261 9.72 -2.91 -12.32
C ARG A 261 8.64 -3.85 -11.80
N LEU A 262 7.37 -3.46 -11.86
CA LEU A 262 6.25 -4.32 -11.47
C LEU A 262 6.21 -5.60 -12.32
N ILE A 263 6.31 -5.47 -13.63
CA ILE A 263 6.26 -6.59 -14.57
C ILE A 263 7.43 -7.54 -14.31
N ARG A 264 8.64 -7.03 -14.24
CA ARG A 264 9.85 -7.86 -14.10
C ARG A 264 9.93 -8.53 -12.75
N ARG A 265 9.45 -7.87 -11.69
CA ARG A 265 9.34 -8.51 -10.37
C ARG A 265 8.33 -9.66 -10.38
N ALA A 266 7.18 -9.48 -11.02
CA ALA A 266 6.20 -10.56 -11.18
C ALA A 266 6.80 -11.76 -11.94
N ILE A 267 7.55 -11.52 -13.01
CA ILE A 267 8.22 -12.57 -13.78
C ILE A 267 9.25 -13.31 -12.93
N ARG A 268 10.02 -12.57 -12.13
CA ARG A 268 11.03 -13.17 -11.24
C ARG A 268 10.39 -14.15 -10.26
N TYR A 269 9.27 -13.78 -9.64
CA TYR A 269 8.52 -14.66 -8.74
C TYR A 269 7.85 -15.82 -9.47
N ALA A 270 7.36 -15.61 -10.68
CA ALA A 270 6.80 -16.67 -11.51
C ALA A 270 7.84 -17.72 -11.89
N HIS A 271 9.08 -17.29 -12.12
CA HIS A 271 10.21 -18.20 -12.37
C HIS A 271 10.40 -19.16 -11.17
N ASP A 272 10.28 -18.68 -9.94
CA ASP A 272 10.37 -19.52 -8.74
C ASP A 272 9.23 -20.55 -8.65
N LEU A 273 8.09 -20.27 -9.26
CA LEU A 273 6.95 -21.18 -9.34
C LEU A 273 7.03 -22.15 -10.52
N GLY A 274 8.14 -22.12 -11.27
CA GLY A 274 8.33 -22.97 -12.46
C GLY A 274 7.61 -22.51 -13.71
N VAL A 275 7.15 -21.26 -13.75
CA VAL A 275 6.51 -20.70 -14.95
C VAL A 275 7.56 -20.00 -15.81
N ASP A 276 7.88 -20.58 -16.95
CA ASP A 276 8.98 -20.16 -17.81
C ASP A 276 8.56 -19.24 -18.96
N ALA A 277 7.29 -19.23 -19.33
CA ALA A 277 6.80 -18.45 -20.47
C ALA A 277 5.28 -18.30 -20.46
N ASN A 278 4.81 -17.30 -21.21
CA ASN A 278 3.39 -17.12 -21.56
C ASN A 278 2.44 -16.94 -20.36
N MET A 279 2.94 -16.39 -19.27
CA MET A 279 2.11 -16.16 -18.09
C MET A 279 1.08 -15.05 -18.33
N PHE A 280 1.49 -13.94 -18.92
CA PHE A 280 0.61 -12.77 -19.08
C PHE A 280 -0.55 -13.02 -20.05
N GLU A 281 -0.33 -13.76 -21.11
CA GLU A 281 -1.42 -14.16 -22.02
C GLU A 281 -2.52 -14.93 -21.30
N ARG A 282 -2.16 -15.66 -20.24
CA ARG A 282 -3.07 -16.54 -19.51
C ARG A 282 -3.72 -15.87 -18.32
N ILE A 283 -3.04 -14.91 -17.66
CA ILE A 283 -3.52 -14.25 -16.44
C ILE A 283 -4.27 -12.95 -16.73
N VAL A 284 -3.79 -12.14 -17.67
CA VAL A 284 -4.40 -10.82 -17.98
C VAL A 284 -5.88 -10.91 -18.31
N PRO A 285 -6.35 -11.88 -19.12
CA PRO A 285 -7.78 -12.01 -19.38
C PRO A 285 -8.63 -12.19 -18.12
N THR A 286 -8.13 -12.89 -17.12
CA THR A 286 -8.83 -13.05 -15.82
C THR A 286 -8.95 -11.73 -15.08
N ILE A 287 -7.89 -10.93 -15.06
CA ILE A 287 -7.90 -9.60 -14.43
C ILE A 287 -8.89 -8.68 -15.17
N VAL A 288 -8.84 -8.64 -16.48
CA VAL A 288 -9.76 -7.84 -17.29
C VAL A 288 -11.22 -8.25 -17.05
N ALA A 289 -11.50 -9.54 -17.04
CA ALA A 289 -12.86 -10.06 -16.79
C ALA A 289 -13.37 -9.66 -15.40
N THR A 290 -12.50 -9.65 -14.39
CA THR A 290 -12.86 -9.26 -13.02
C THR A 290 -13.31 -7.79 -12.92
N TYR A 291 -12.70 -6.91 -13.70
CA TYR A 291 -12.91 -5.45 -13.60
C TYR A 291 -13.74 -4.85 -14.73
N ALA A 292 -14.05 -5.61 -15.79
CA ALA A 292 -14.66 -5.09 -17.01
C ALA A 292 -16.02 -4.40 -16.78
N ASP A 293 -16.83 -4.89 -15.84
CA ASP A 293 -18.13 -4.29 -15.55
C ASP A 293 -18.03 -2.86 -14.99
N ARG A 294 -17.01 -2.60 -14.19
CA ARG A 294 -16.76 -1.29 -13.57
C ARG A 294 -15.87 -0.41 -14.43
N TYR A 295 -14.97 -1.03 -15.18
CA TYR A 295 -13.98 -0.35 -16.03
C TYR A 295 -14.05 -0.93 -17.45
N PRO A 296 -15.11 -0.59 -18.23
CA PRO A 296 -15.31 -1.16 -19.58
C PRO A 296 -14.13 -0.95 -20.53
N PHE A 297 -13.35 0.11 -20.34
CA PHE A 297 -12.19 0.41 -21.17
C PHE A 297 -11.12 -0.69 -21.11
N LEU A 298 -11.08 -1.48 -20.03
CA LEU A 298 -10.14 -2.61 -19.93
C LEU A 298 -10.46 -3.68 -20.97
N LYS A 299 -11.73 -3.97 -21.20
CA LYS A 299 -12.17 -4.94 -22.22
C LYS A 299 -11.90 -4.40 -23.62
N GLU A 300 -12.15 -3.14 -23.85
CA GLU A 300 -11.88 -2.50 -25.14
C GLU A 300 -10.39 -2.52 -25.50
N LYS A 301 -9.50 -2.37 -24.51
CA LYS A 301 -8.05 -2.33 -24.67
C LYS A 301 -7.35 -3.66 -24.38
N GLU A 302 -8.09 -4.73 -24.14
CA GLU A 302 -7.53 -6.02 -23.70
C GLU A 302 -6.41 -6.53 -24.60
N GLU A 303 -6.62 -6.52 -25.92
CA GLU A 303 -5.60 -6.97 -26.88
C GLU A 303 -4.33 -6.14 -26.81
N GLU A 304 -4.47 -4.83 -26.71
CA GLU A 304 -3.35 -3.90 -26.57
C GLU A 304 -2.60 -4.14 -25.24
N ILE A 305 -3.34 -4.30 -24.14
CA ILE A 305 -2.76 -4.58 -22.82
C ILE A 305 -1.95 -5.86 -22.87
N VAL A 306 -2.52 -6.93 -23.39
CA VAL A 306 -1.84 -8.22 -23.52
C VAL A 306 -0.58 -8.08 -24.38
N ALA A 307 -0.68 -7.40 -25.51
CA ALA A 307 0.46 -7.23 -26.42
C ALA A 307 1.63 -6.50 -25.76
N VAL A 308 1.36 -5.42 -25.02
CA VAL A 308 2.40 -4.64 -24.31
C VAL A 308 3.06 -5.50 -23.22
N LEU A 309 2.27 -6.18 -22.41
CA LEU A 309 2.77 -6.99 -21.30
C LEU A 309 3.53 -8.23 -21.79
N VAL A 310 3.04 -8.89 -22.82
CA VAL A 310 3.72 -10.07 -23.43
C VAL A 310 5.05 -9.67 -24.04
N LYS A 311 5.14 -8.54 -24.70
CA LYS A 311 6.40 -8.03 -25.24
C LYS A 311 7.45 -7.84 -24.17
N GLU A 312 7.08 -7.25 -23.06
CA GLU A 312 7.98 -7.03 -21.92
C GLU A 312 8.37 -8.36 -21.24
N GLU A 313 7.41 -9.28 -21.08
CA GLU A 313 7.66 -10.62 -20.54
C GLU A 313 8.71 -11.35 -21.39
N ARG A 314 8.55 -11.39 -22.70
CA ARG A 314 9.49 -12.04 -23.61
C ARG A 314 10.87 -11.41 -23.53
N ALA A 315 10.95 -10.09 -23.49
CA ALA A 315 12.21 -9.38 -23.41
C ALA A 315 13.00 -9.76 -22.14
N PHE A 316 12.35 -9.75 -20.99
CA PHE A 316 13.02 -10.07 -19.74
C PHE A 316 13.37 -11.55 -19.60
N ARG A 317 12.49 -12.45 -20.07
CA ARG A 317 12.74 -13.89 -19.98
C ARG A 317 13.95 -14.33 -20.79
N ARG A 318 14.32 -13.59 -21.86
CA ARG A 318 15.54 -13.87 -22.63
C ARG A 318 16.81 -13.75 -21.80
N THR A 319 16.83 -12.86 -20.82
CA THR A 319 18.03 -12.55 -20.04
C THR A 319 17.95 -13.01 -18.59
N LEU A 320 16.78 -13.42 -18.13
CA LEU A 320 16.53 -13.75 -16.71
C LEU A 320 17.46 -14.85 -16.20
N ASP A 321 17.51 -16.00 -16.86
CA ASP A 321 18.33 -17.12 -16.42
C ASP A 321 19.83 -16.79 -16.41
N LYS A 322 20.29 -16.08 -17.43
CA LYS A 322 21.68 -15.63 -17.52
C LYS A 322 22.01 -14.63 -16.42
N GLY A 323 21.08 -13.71 -16.15
CA GLY A 323 21.23 -12.72 -15.08
C GLY A 323 21.26 -13.36 -13.70
N LEU A 324 20.43 -14.38 -13.46
CA LEU A 324 20.47 -15.12 -12.19
C LEU A 324 21.79 -15.89 -12.01
N ARG A 325 22.32 -16.45 -13.09
CA ARG A 325 23.65 -17.09 -13.05
C ARG A 325 24.77 -16.09 -12.80
N GLU A 326 24.69 -14.92 -13.43
CA GLU A 326 25.64 -13.82 -13.19
C GLU A 326 25.58 -13.36 -11.73
N PHE A 327 24.38 -13.19 -11.19
CA PHE A 327 24.21 -12.86 -9.77
C PHE A 327 24.84 -13.93 -8.86
N ALA A 328 24.65 -15.21 -9.17
CA ALA A 328 25.17 -16.31 -8.37
C ALA A 328 26.72 -16.32 -8.26
N LYS A 329 27.44 -15.76 -9.25
CA LYS A 329 28.90 -15.61 -9.21
C LYS A 329 29.36 -14.68 -8.09
N HIS A 330 28.49 -13.81 -7.57
CA HIS A 330 28.78 -12.84 -6.53
C HIS A 330 28.22 -13.27 -5.16
N ALA A 331 27.68 -14.49 -5.05
CA ALA A 331 27.02 -14.99 -3.83
C ALA A 331 27.96 -15.09 -2.62
N ASP A 332 29.25 -15.28 -2.86
CA ASP A 332 30.27 -15.41 -1.83
C ASP A 332 31.06 -14.12 -1.56
N SER A 333 30.67 -13.03 -2.19
CA SER A 333 31.33 -11.74 -2.05
C SER A 333 30.32 -10.61 -1.88
N GLU A 334 30.80 -9.45 -1.50
CA GLU A 334 29.97 -8.26 -1.38
C GLU A 334 29.50 -7.78 -2.77
N LEU A 335 28.18 -7.60 -2.90
CA LEU A 335 27.58 -7.06 -4.13
C LEU A 335 27.88 -5.56 -4.23
N THR A 336 28.53 -5.13 -5.31
CA THR A 336 28.87 -3.74 -5.58
C THR A 336 27.85 -3.07 -6.50
N GLY A 337 27.85 -1.73 -6.52
CA GLY A 337 27.01 -0.96 -7.45
C GLY A 337 27.38 -1.19 -8.92
N ASP A 338 28.64 -1.49 -9.22
CA ASP A 338 29.07 -1.84 -10.57
C ASP A 338 28.42 -3.13 -11.05
N GLU A 339 28.33 -4.14 -10.18
CA GLU A 339 27.66 -5.41 -10.46
C GLU A 339 26.16 -5.23 -10.61
N VAL A 340 25.53 -4.38 -9.78
CA VAL A 340 24.11 -4.01 -9.91
C VAL A 340 23.87 -3.37 -11.27
N PHE A 341 24.80 -2.51 -11.73
CA PHE A 341 24.71 -1.88 -13.04
C PHE A 341 24.81 -2.89 -14.19
N VAL A 342 25.71 -3.86 -14.12
CA VAL A 342 25.83 -4.91 -15.14
C VAL A 342 24.52 -5.70 -15.24
N LEU A 343 23.93 -6.08 -14.12
CA LEU A 343 22.64 -6.78 -14.10
C LEU A 343 21.51 -5.92 -14.69
N TYR A 344 21.54 -4.63 -14.45
CA TYR A 344 20.62 -3.67 -15.01
C TYR A 344 20.80 -3.49 -16.53
N ASP A 345 22.01 -3.17 -16.96
CA ASP A 345 22.31 -2.79 -18.34
C ASP A 345 22.31 -4.01 -19.30
N THR A 346 22.93 -5.10 -18.89
CA THR A 346 23.11 -6.29 -19.75
C THR A 346 21.93 -7.26 -19.63
N TYR A 347 21.40 -7.47 -18.43
CA TYR A 347 20.39 -8.50 -18.16
C TYR A 347 19.00 -7.95 -17.88
N GLY A 348 18.84 -6.65 -17.83
CA GLY A 348 17.54 -6.00 -17.67
C GLY A 348 16.93 -6.12 -16.29
N PHE A 349 17.75 -6.30 -15.24
CA PHE A 349 17.28 -6.35 -13.86
C PHE A 349 17.12 -4.93 -13.30
N PRO A 350 15.91 -4.47 -12.99
CA PRO A 350 15.78 -3.23 -12.20
C PRO A 350 16.67 -3.30 -10.96
N LYS A 351 17.32 -2.21 -10.59
CA LYS A 351 18.25 -2.20 -9.45
C LYS A 351 17.61 -2.72 -8.16
N GLU A 352 16.35 -2.37 -7.93
CA GLU A 352 15.58 -2.81 -6.76
C GLU A 352 15.41 -4.33 -6.73
N LEU A 353 15.26 -4.95 -7.90
CA LEU A 353 15.13 -6.40 -8.02
C LEU A 353 16.42 -7.12 -7.65
N THR A 354 17.57 -6.58 -8.06
CA THR A 354 18.88 -7.11 -7.69
C THR A 354 19.14 -7.01 -6.19
N ILE A 355 18.81 -5.87 -5.59
CA ILE A 355 18.96 -5.67 -4.14
C ILE A 355 18.05 -6.62 -3.37
N GLU A 356 16.81 -6.80 -3.79
CA GLU A 356 15.89 -7.77 -3.20
C GLU A 356 16.44 -9.21 -3.27
N GLU A 357 17.01 -9.60 -4.40
CA GLU A 357 17.64 -10.91 -4.58
C GLU A 357 18.80 -11.12 -3.61
N ALA A 358 19.64 -10.09 -3.44
CA ALA A 358 20.74 -10.12 -2.48
C ALA A 358 20.23 -10.28 -1.05
N GLN A 359 19.20 -9.54 -0.66
CA GLN A 359 18.61 -9.62 0.67
C GLN A 359 18.01 -11.02 0.93
N LYS A 360 17.32 -11.57 -0.04
CA LYS A 360 16.73 -12.92 0.06
C LYS A 360 17.77 -14.03 0.21
N ARG A 361 18.89 -13.89 -0.48
CA ARG A 361 19.98 -14.88 -0.45
C ARG A 361 20.99 -14.64 0.66
N GLY A 362 20.85 -13.56 1.44
CA GLY A 362 21.80 -13.19 2.48
C GLY A 362 23.16 -12.73 1.93
N VAL A 363 23.20 -12.23 0.70
CA VAL A 363 24.42 -11.68 0.07
C VAL A 363 24.66 -10.29 0.62
N PRO A 364 25.86 -9.99 1.16
CA PRO A 364 26.18 -8.65 1.63
C PRO A 364 26.15 -7.65 0.49
N ILE A 365 25.68 -6.43 0.78
CA ILE A 365 25.58 -5.34 -0.20
C ILE A 365 26.53 -4.24 0.23
N SER A 366 27.34 -3.71 -0.71
CA SER A 366 28.22 -2.57 -0.47
C SER A 366 27.39 -1.36 0.04
N PRO A 367 27.81 -0.71 1.14
CA PRO A 367 27.12 0.51 1.60
C PRO A 367 27.06 1.62 0.54
N ASP A 368 28.00 1.65 -0.38
CA ASP A 368 28.12 2.65 -1.44
C ASP A 368 27.53 2.19 -2.77
N TRP A 369 26.76 1.10 -2.80
CA TRP A 369 26.25 0.53 -4.05
C TRP A 369 25.47 1.54 -4.90
N GLU A 370 24.68 2.36 -4.27
CA GLU A 370 23.82 3.33 -4.97
C GLU A 370 24.65 4.42 -5.68
N ALA A 371 25.65 4.95 -4.99
CA ALA A 371 26.59 5.91 -5.57
C ALA A 371 27.40 5.30 -6.71
N GLN A 372 27.87 4.06 -6.55
CA GLN A 372 28.58 3.32 -7.59
C GLN A 372 27.70 3.07 -8.81
N PHE A 373 26.43 2.67 -8.58
CA PHE A 373 25.46 2.47 -9.65
C PHE A 373 25.20 3.76 -10.42
N GLU A 374 24.94 4.87 -9.72
CA GLU A 374 24.70 6.18 -10.35
C GLU A 374 25.90 6.69 -11.14
N ALA A 375 27.11 6.44 -10.66
CA ALA A 375 28.34 6.78 -11.40
C ALA A 375 28.42 6.04 -12.74
N LYS A 376 28.05 4.76 -12.78
CA LYS A 376 27.98 3.98 -14.02
C LYS A 376 26.87 4.46 -14.94
N MET A 377 25.72 4.82 -14.41
CA MET A 377 24.62 5.42 -15.17
C MET A 377 25.06 6.73 -15.85
N GLU A 378 25.80 7.57 -15.14
CA GLU A 378 26.29 8.84 -15.68
C GLU A 378 27.35 8.63 -16.79
N GLU A 379 28.27 7.68 -16.63
CA GLU A 379 29.19 7.29 -17.69
C GLU A 379 28.45 6.87 -18.98
N GLN A 380 27.38 6.09 -18.83
CA GLN A 380 26.56 5.66 -19.96
C GLN A 380 25.88 6.83 -20.67
N ARG A 381 25.34 7.79 -19.90
CA ARG A 381 24.71 9.02 -20.44
C ARG A 381 25.72 9.86 -21.22
N GLN A 382 26.93 10.01 -20.69
CA GLN A 382 27.99 10.77 -21.35
C GLN A 382 28.44 10.12 -22.65
N ARG A 383 28.58 8.80 -22.68
CA ARG A 383 28.92 8.05 -23.91
C ARG A 383 27.84 8.23 -24.99
N SER A 384 26.57 8.15 -24.60
CA SER A 384 25.45 8.36 -25.50
C SER A 384 25.39 9.78 -26.07
N ARG A 385 25.71 10.79 -25.26
CA ARG A 385 25.79 12.20 -25.71
C ARG A 385 26.96 12.42 -26.64
N GLY A 386 28.13 11.80 -26.36
CA GLY A 386 29.31 11.87 -27.20
C GLY A 386 29.06 11.28 -28.59
N ALA A 387 28.41 10.12 -28.65
CA ALA A 387 28.06 9.46 -29.91
C ALA A 387 27.08 10.29 -30.76
N ARG A 388 26.13 11.00 -30.13
CA ARG A 388 25.18 11.89 -30.83
C ARG A 388 25.84 13.17 -31.38
N LYS A 389 26.93 13.63 -30.79
CA LYS A 389 27.64 14.80 -31.26
C LYS A 389 28.64 14.48 -32.40
N ALA A 390 28.92 13.20 -32.61
CA ALA A 390 29.86 12.75 -33.66
C ALA A 390 29.14 12.40 -34.98
N ILE A 391 27.80 12.49 -35.04
CA ILE A 391 26.96 12.38 -36.23
C ILE A 391 26.48 13.77 -36.60
#